data_971506fe14b84e1e35b75e2695c5d7f8
#
_entry.id   971506fe14b84e1e35b75e2695c5d7f8
#
_cell.length_a   1.000
_cell.length_b   1.000
_cell.length_c   1.000
_cell.angle_alpha   90.00
_cell.angle_beta   90.00
_cell.angle_gamma   90.00
#
_symmetry.space_group_name_H-M   'P 1'
#
loop_
_entity.id
_entity.type
_entity.pdbx_description
1 polymer ?
#
loop_
_entity_poly.entity_id
_entity_poly.type
_entity_poly.pdbx_seq_one_letter_code
_entity_poly.pdbx_strand_id
1 'polypeptide(L)'
;MSAKFFQGSVMHERLAPVTNRFRYPVFFIHVPLSNIASLRGPLFSLNRWNLFGFHVRDYGARDGSDLQAWMRAMLERNNVNGADGEIVLQTFPRVLGYVFNPVSFWLCHDRKGALRAVLADVRNTFGEHHAYLLRLPDGRAITANDWMESEKRFH
;
A
#
# COMPACT_ATOMS: atom_id res chain seq x y z
N MET A 1 10.71 11.41 -6.48
CA MET A 1 9.39 11.89 -5.98
C MET A 1 9.48 12.24 -4.51
N SER A 2 8.60 13.11 -3.99
CA SER A 2 8.44 13.38 -2.55
C SER A 2 7.16 12.71 -2.04
N ALA A 3 7.12 12.44 -0.74
CA ALA A 3 5.91 11.92 -0.10
C ALA A 3 4.77 12.94 -0.18
N LYS A 4 3.54 12.44 -0.31
CA LYS A 4 2.34 13.26 -0.44
C LYS A 4 1.26 12.78 0.52
N PHE A 5 0.49 13.73 1.07
CA PHE A 5 -0.74 13.46 1.80
C PHE A 5 -1.94 13.61 0.87
N PHE A 6 -2.90 12.72 1.05
CA PHE A 6 -4.15 12.74 0.31
C PHE A 6 -5.33 12.64 1.27
N GLN A 7 -6.39 13.36 0.96
CA GLN A 7 -7.69 13.17 1.56
C GLN A 7 -8.60 12.49 0.55
N GLY A 8 -9.33 11.48 0.99
CA GLY A 8 -10.25 10.71 0.16
C GLY A 8 -11.45 10.24 0.95
N SER A 9 -12.17 9.32 0.37
CA SER A 9 -13.26 8.62 1.07
C SER A 9 -13.25 7.14 0.70
N VAL A 10 -13.55 6.31 1.68
CA VAL A 10 -13.79 4.88 1.50
C VAL A 10 -15.27 4.62 1.56
N MET A 11 -15.76 3.84 0.61
CA MET A 11 -17.12 3.33 0.58
C MET A 11 -17.07 1.81 0.79
N HIS A 12 -17.82 1.35 1.80
CA HIS A 12 -18.06 -0.06 2.02
C HIS A 12 -19.48 -0.40 1.63
N GLU A 13 -19.65 -1.44 0.85
CA GLU A 13 -20.94 -1.99 0.50
C GLU A 13 -20.97 -3.48 0.85
N ARG A 14 -21.86 -3.88 1.73
CA ARG A 14 -22.18 -5.27 2.02
C ARG A 14 -23.41 -5.65 1.23
N LEU A 15 -23.31 -6.70 0.42
CA LEU A 15 -24.40 -7.15 -0.44
C LEU A 15 -25.28 -8.22 0.22
N ALA A 16 -24.77 -8.96 1.21
CA ALA A 16 -25.48 -10.02 1.92
C ALA A 16 -24.99 -10.15 3.38
N PRO A 17 -25.81 -10.64 4.33
CA PRO A 17 -27.23 -10.97 4.24
C PRO A 17 -28.17 -9.77 4.20
N VAL A 18 -27.69 -8.58 4.60
CA VAL A 18 -28.41 -7.31 4.56
C VAL A 18 -27.53 -6.30 3.86
N THR A 19 -28.09 -5.63 2.85
CA THR A 19 -27.40 -4.54 2.14
C THR A 19 -27.14 -3.40 3.11
N ASN A 20 -25.86 -3.07 3.30
CA ASN A 20 -25.46 -1.92 4.08
C ASN A 20 -24.35 -1.18 3.32
N ARG A 21 -24.52 0.11 3.16
CA ARG A 21 -23.58 1.00 2.47
C ARG A 21 -23.23 2.17 3.36
N PHE A 22 -21.95 2.34 3.64
CA PHE A 22 -21.46 3.50 4.38
C PHE A 22 -20.21 4.07 3.75
N ARG A 23 -20.07 5.38 3.84
CA ARG A 23 -18.95 6.14 3.33
C ARG A 23 -18.37 6.98 4.46
N TYR A 24 -17.04 6.96 4.59
CA TYR A 24 -16.34 7.79 5.56
C TYR A 24 -15.10 8.43 4.96
N PRO A 25 -14.75 9.65 5.41
CA PRO A 25 -13.53 10.30 4.96
C PRO A 25 -12.31 9.57 5.52
N VAL A 26 -11.26 9.51 4.72
CA VAL A 26 -9.95 8.97 5.10
C VAL A 26 -8.86 9.91 4.63
N PHE A 27 -7.72 9.87 5.30
CA PHE A 27 -6.49 10.44 4.77
C PHE A 27 -5.42 9.33 4.70
N PHE A 28 -4.62 9.39 3.67
CA PHE A 28 -3.56 8.44 3.43
C PHE A 28 -2.32 9.14 2.88
N ILE A 29 -1.21 8.43 2.89
CA ILE A 29 0.06 8.93 2.37
C ILE A 29 0.54 8.06 1.23
N HIS A 30 1.15 8.71 0.23
CA HIS A 30 1.99 8.06 -0.77
C HIS A 30 3.45 8.26 -0.39
N VAL A 31 4.14 7.16 -0.21
CA VAL A 31 5.56 7.13 0.21
C VAL A 31 6.38 6.51 -0.90
N PRO A 32 7.11 7.32 -1.71
CA PRO A 32 8.10 6.76 -2.62
C PRO A 32 9.20 6.08 -1.82
N LEU A 33 9.43 4.79 -2.05
CA LEU A 33 10.38 4.03 -1.25
C LEU A 33 11.82 4.44 -1.49
N SER A 34 12.13 4.99 -2.68
CA SER A 34 13.44 5.58 -2.97
C SER A 34 13.75 6.83 -2.12
N ASN A 35 12.73 7.45 -1.53
CA ASN A 35 12.89 8.70 -0.77
C ASN A 35 11.98 8.76 0.47
N ILE A 36 12.01 7.72 1.31
CA ILE A 36 11.27 7.65 2.57
C ILE A 36 11.62 8.83 3.50
N ALA A 37 12.85 9.32 3.42
CA ALA A 37 13.32 10.45 4.23
C ALA A 37 12.53 11.74 3.98
N SER A 38 11.89 11.88 2.80
CA SER A 38 11.04 13.04 2.46
C SER A 38 9.79 13.17 3.33
N LEU A 39 9.44 12.12 4.12
CA LEU A 39 8.37 12.16 5.11
C LEU A 39 8.70 13.00 6.35
N ARG A 40 9.97 13.32 6.59
CA ARG A 40 10.37 14.05 7.81
C ARG A 40 9.91 15.50 7.76
N GLY A 41 9.23 15.91 8.82
CA GLY A 41 8.72 17.28 8.98
C GLY A 41 8.37 17.58 10.43
N PRO A 42 7.97 18.82 10.74
CA PRO A 42 7.65 19.22 12.12
C PRO A 42 6.59 18.33 12.79
N LEU A 43 5.58 17.93 12.05
CA LEU A 43 4.44 17.11 12.53
C LEU A 43 4.53 15.66 12.12
N PHE A 44 5.55 15.26 11.32
CA PHE A 44 5.70 13.92 10.79
C PHE A 44 7.11 13.35 11.06
N SER A 45 7.18 12.15 11.62
CA SER A 45 8.45 11.48 11.92
C SER A 45 8.55 10.09 11.28
N LEU A 46 9.78 9.76 10.91
CA LEU A 46 10.17 8.42 10.45
C LEU A 46 10.75 7.63 11.63
N ASN A 47 10.16 6.47 11.95
CA ASN A 47 10.56 5.55 13.03
C ASN A 47 10.62 6.19 14.44
N ARG A 48 9.90 7.30 14.63
CA ARG A 48 9.83 8.02 15.92
C ARG A 48 8.40 8.46 16.21
N TRP A 49 8.12 8.74 17.46
CA TRP A 49 6.84 9.30 17.87
C TRP A 49 6.67 10.74 17.36
N ASN A 50 5.48 11.07 16.87
CA ASN A 50 5.05 12.41 16.50
C ASN A 50 3.52 12.41 16.34
N LEU A 51 2.93 13.57 15.96
CA LEU A 51 1.51 13.66 15.58
C LEU A 51 1.18 12.69 14.47
N PHE A 52 1.99 12.68 13.42
CA PHE A 52 1.98 11.68 12.36
C PHE A 52 3.29 10.91 12.32
N GLY A 53 3.24 9.64 12.00
CA GLY A 53 4.43 8.82 11.91
C GLY A 53 4.33 7.73 10.85
N PHE A 54 5.49 7.35 10.35
CA PHE A 54 5.68 6.18 9.51
C PHE A 54 6.78 5.32 10.13
N HIS A 55 6.47 4.06 10.40
CA HIS A 55 7.45 3.13 10.94
C HIS A 55 7.69 2.02 9.93
N VAL A 56 8.92 1.87 9.50
CA VAL A 56 9.34 0.83 8.52
C VAL A 56 8.90 -0.57 8.95
N ARG A 57 9.01 -0.86 10.24
CA ARG A 57 8.61 -2.15 10.83
C ARG A 57 7.12 -2.49 10.77
N ASP A 58 6.26 -1.55 10.35
CA ASP A 58 4.82 -1.82 10.20
C ASP A 58 4.51 -2.48 8.85
N TYR A 59 5.49 -2.54 7.92
CA TYR A 59 5.32 -2.94 6.53
C TYR A 59 6.34 -3.99 6.10
N GLY A 60 6.08 -4.62 4.96
CA GLY A 60 6.98 -5.61 4.36
C GLY A 60 7.21 -6.83 5.26
N ALA A 61 8.47 -7.19 5.50
CA ALA A 61 8.84 -8.27 6.41
C ALA A 61 8.56 -7.96 7.89
N ARG A 62 8.31 -6.69 8.24
CA ARG A 62 7.98 -6.19 9.60
C ARG A 62 9.10 -6.34 10.63
N ASP A 63 10.29 -6.56 10.18
CA ASP A 63 11.52 -6.65 10.96
C ASP A 63 12.34 -5.35 10.94
N GLY A 64 11.87 -4.34 10.18
CA GLY A 64 12.56 -3.07 9.98
C GLY A 64 13.56 -3.07 8.83
N SER A 65 13.60 -4.15 8.05
CA SER A 65 14.44 -4.26 6.85
C SER A 65 14.00 -3.28 5.74
N ASP A 66 14.82 -3.16 4.71
CA ASP A 66 14.57 -2.27 3.58
C ASP A 66 13.31 -2.67 2.81
N LEU A 67 12.33 -1.77 2.77
CA LEU A 67 11.02 -2.00 2.15
C LEU A 67 11.13 -2.13 0.63
N GLN A 68 12.03 -1.38 -0.01
CA GLN A 68 12.23 -1.43 -1.45
C GLN A 68 12.84 -2.77 -1.84
N ALA A 69 13.88 -3.20 -1.13
CA ALA A 69 14.52 -4.49 -1.36
C ALA A 69 13.53 -5.65 -1.15
N TRP A 70 12.72 -5.60 -0.08
CA TRP A 70 11.69 -6.59 0.19
C TRP A 70 10.68 -6.70 -0.96
N MET A 71 10.17 -5.56 -1.46
CA MET A 71 9.19 -5.57 -2.55
C MET A 71 9.80 -6.01 -3.88
N ARG A 72 11.07 -5.64 -4.16
CA ARG A 72 11.79 -6.13 -5.35
C ARG A 72 11.92 -7.65 -5.33
N ALA A 73 12.32 -8.25 -4.21
CA ALA A 73 12.38 -9.69 -4.06
C ALA A 73 11.00 -10.37 -4.22
N MET A 74 9.92 -9.69 -3.78
CA MET A 74 8.54 -10.17 -3.97
C MET A 74 8.16 -10.19 -5.45
N LEU A 75 8.45 -9.13 -6.20
CA LEU A 75 8.21 -9.06 -7.65
C LEU A 75 8.98 -10.14 -8.40
N GLU A 76 10.25 -10.32 -8.08
CA GLU A 76 11.13 -11.33 -8.70
C GLU A 76 10.59 -12.75 -8.47
N ARG A 77 10.29 -13.11 -7.22
CA ARG A 77 9.74 -14.44 -6.87
C ARG A 77 8.42 -14.76 -7.57
N ASN A 78 7.64 -13.73 -7.94
CA ASN A 78 6.38 -13.89 -8.66
C ASN A 78 6.51 -13.66 -10.18
N ASN A 79 7.74 -13.60 -10.71
CA ASN A 79 8.01 -13.38 -12.14
C ASN A 79 7.33 -12.13 -12.70
N VAL A 80 7.29 -11.04 -11.92
CA VAL A 80 6.77 -9.74 -12.38
C VAL A 80 7.90 -8.96 -13.02
N ASN A 81 8.02 -9.07 -14.32
CA ASN A 81 8.98 -8.33 -15.11
C ASN A 81 8.43 -6.96 -15.50
N GLY A 82 9.31 -5.97 -15.66
CA GLY A 82 8.94 -4.63 -16.13
C GLY A 82 8.44 -3.65 -15.06
N ALA A 83 8.33 -4.06 -13.80
CA ALA A 83 8.06 -3.16 -12.66
C ALA A 83 9.38 -2.69 -12.03
N ASP A 84 10.28 -2.14 -12.84
CA ASP A 84 11.68 -1.83 -12.50
C ASP A 84 11.93 -0.35 -12.13
N GLY A 85 10.87 0.45 -12.07
CA GLY A 85 10.88 1.87 -11.69
C GLY A 85 10.60 2.11 -10.20
N GLU A 86 9.93 3.21 -9.87
CA GLU A 86 9.59 3.59 -8.50
C GLU A 86 8.55 2.67 -7.88
N ILE A 87 8.71 2.37 -6.61
CA ILE A 87 7.69 1.71 -5.78
C ILE A 87 7.13 2.76 -4.83
N VAL A 88 5.82 2.98 -4.90
CA VAL A 88 5.12 3.91 -4.01
C VAL A 88 4.23 3.12 -3.07
N LEU A 89 4.45 3.27 -1.77
CA LEU A 89 3.58 2.70 -0.75
C LEU A 89 2.45 3.67 -0.43
N GLN A 90 1.22 3.29 -0.75
CA GLN A 90 0.01 3.98 -0.32
C GLN A 90 -0.49 3.35 0.97
N THR A 91 -0.58 4.11 2.04
CA THR A 91 -0.92 3.58 3.36
C THR A 91 -1.47 4.66 4.29
N PHE A 92 -1.95 4.23 5.46
CA PHE A 92 -2.37 5.13 6.54
C PHE A 92 -1.19 5.42 7.46
N PRO A 93 -0.90 6.70 7.79
CA PRO A 93 0.13 7.01 8.77
C PRO A 93 -0.30 6.62 10.19
N ARG A 94 0.64 6.47 11.09
CA ARG A 94 0.35 6.47 12.51
C ARG A 94 -0.13 7.86 12.93
N VAL A 95 -1.10 7.91 13.85
CA VAL A 95 -1.58 9.14 14.48
C VAL A 95 -1.34 9.01 15.98
N LEU A 96 -0.56 9.92 16.57
CA LEU A 96 -0.17 9.88 17.98
C LEU A 96 0.38 8.51 18.43
N GLY A 97 1.09 7.82 17.53
CA GLY A 97 1.65 6.50 17.74
C GLY A 97 0.69 5.33 17.49
N TYR A 98 -0.61 5.56 17.36
CA TYR A 98 -1.59 4.53 17.01
C TYR A 98 -1.59 4.28 15.51
N VAL A 99 -1.61 3.00 15.12
CA VAL A 99 -1.73 2.59 13.72
C VAL A 99 -3.04 1.84 13.50
N PHE A 100 -3.84 2.35 12.58
CA PHE A 100 -4.97 1.63 12.00
C PHE A 100 -4.76 1.55 10.49
N ASN A 101 -4.30 0.41 10.03
CA ASN A 101 -3.93 0.20 8.63
C ASN A 101 -4.53 -1.11 8.12
N PRO A 102 -5.81 -1.10 7.75
CA PRO A 102 -6.52 -2.30 7.28
C PRO A 102 -6.03 -2.76 5.91
N VAL A 103 -5.50 -1.86 5.10
CA VAL A 103 -4.94 -2.16 3.78
C VAL A 103 -3.84 -1.18 3.42
N SER A 104 -2.77 -1.70 2.83
CA SER A 104 -1.72 -0.92 2.16
C SER A 104 -1.57 -1.38 0.72
N PHE A 105 -1.30 -0.45 -0.19
CA PHE A 105 -1.04 -0.76 -1.60
C PHE A 105 0.39 -0.39 -1.97
N TRP A 106 1.11 -1.34 -2.53
CA TRP A 106 2.45 -1.16 -3.06
C TRP A 106 2.31 -1.00 -4.58
N LEU A 107 2.40 0.23 -5.05
CA LEU A 107 2.24 0.61 -6.44
C LEU A 107 3.60 0.50 -7.14
N CYS A 108 3.77 -0.53 -7.96
CA CYS A 108 5.04 -0.85 -8.59
C CYS A 108 5.04 -0.35 -10.05
N HIS A 109 5.86 0.66 -10.32
CA HIS A 109 5.93 1.30 -11.62
C HIS A 109 7.13 0.81 -12.43
N ASP A 110 7.09 1.03 -13.75
CA ASP A 110 8.26 0.93 -14.60
C ASP A 110 9.08 2.23 -14.58
N ARG A 111 10.22 2.24 -15.27
CA ARG A 111 11.09 3.44 -15.38
C ARG A 111 10.44 4.63 -16.08
N LYS A 112 9.36 4.40 -16.84
CA LYS A 112 8.58 5.44 -17.51
C LYS A 112 7.45 5.97 -16.64
N GLY A 113 7.28 5.41 -15.43
CA GLY A 113 6.23 5.79 -14.47
C GLY A 113 4.88 5.11 -14.70
N ALA A 114 4.79 4.13 -15.60
CA ALA A 114 3.56 3.38 -15.80
C ALA A 114 3.41 2.30 -14.72
N LEU A 115 2.20 2.15 -14.15
CA LEU A 115 1.90 1.16 -13.13
C LEU A 115 1.86 -0.24 -13.74
N ARG A 116 2.67 -1.18 -13.22
CA ARG A 116 2.82 -2.54 -13.74
C ARG A 116 2.26 -3.61 -12.83
N ALA A 117 2.35 -3.39 -11.53
CA ALA A 117 1.80 -4.30 -10.53
C ALA A 117 1.36 -3.55 -9.28
N VAL A 118 0.42 -4.13 -8.55
CA VAL A 118 -0.04 -3.65 -7.24
C VAL A 118 -0.02 -4.82 -6.26
N LEU A 119 0.71 -4.68 -5.15
CA LEU A 119 0.54 -5.59 -4.02
C LEU A 119 -0.46 -4.96 -3.04
N ALA A 120 -1.60 -5.63 -2.83
CA ALA A 120 -2.57 -5.27 -1.80
C ALA A 120 -2.26 -6.08 -0.54
N ASP A 121 -1.78 -5.39 0.49
CA ASP A 121 -1.46 -5.94 1.80
C ASP A 121 -2.63 -5.68 2.74
N VAL A 122 -3.47 -6.68 2.98
CA VAL A 122 -4.72 -6.57 3.74
C VAL A 122 -4.55 -7.19 5.12
N ARG A 123 -5.02 -6.48 6.14
CA ARG A 123 -5.10 -6.98 7.52
C ARG A 123 -6.54 -7.03 7.98
N ASN A 124 -6.93 -8.10 8.63
CA ASN A 124 -8.19 -8.14 9.33
C ASN A 124 -8.02 -7.74 10.80
N THR A 125 -9.13 -7.54 11.48
CA THR A 125 -9.18 -7.18 12.91
C THR A 125 -8.67 -8.29 13.83
N PHE A 126 -8.56 -9.52 13.33
CA PHE A 126 -8.06 -10.69 14.08
C PHE A 126 -6.54 -10.88 13.93
N GLY A 127 -5.86 -9.97 13.23
CA GLY A 127 -4.41 -10.02 13.03
C GLY A 127 -3.95 -10.90 11.88
N GLU A 128 -4.87 -11.51 11.12
CA GLU A 128 -4.53 -12.23 9.90
C GLU A 128 -4.10 -11.25 8.81
N HIS A 129 -3.20 -11.73 7.99
CA HIS A 129 -2.49 -10.95 7.01
C HIS A 129 -2.51 -11.68 5.66
N HIS A 130 -3.00 -10.98 4.63
CA HIS A 130 -3.05 -11.50 3.28
C HIS A 130 -2.45 -10.50 2.31
N ALA A 131 -1.56 -10.97 1.45
CA ALA A 131 -0.94 -10.18 0.41
C ALA A 131 -1.37 -10.69 -0.97
N TYR A 132 -1.99 -9.82 -1.76
CA TYR A 132 -2.45 -10.12 -3.11
C TYR A 132 -1.63 -9.33 -4.12
N LEU A 133 -0.85 -10.04 -4.93
CA LEU A 133 -0.10 -9.42 -6.02
C LEU A 133 -0.94 -9.41 -7.30
N LEU A 134 -1.34 -8.22 -7.72
CA LEU A 134 -2.21 -7.95 -8.84
C LEU A 134 -1.38 -7.44 -10.02
N ARG A 135 -1.59 -8.03 -11.19
CA ARG A 135 -1.03 -7.60 -12.47
C ARG A 135 -1.94 -8.01 -13.62
N LEU A 136 -1.82 -7.37 -14.76
CA LEU A 136 -2.55 -7.80 -15.94
C LEU A 136 -1.83 -8.99 -16.60
N PRO A 137 -2.58 -9.99 -17.12
CA PRO A 137 -2.00 -11.21 -17.69
C PRO A 137 -1.08 -10.96 -18.88
N ASP A 138 -1.37 -9.93 -19.67
CA ASP A 138 -0.59 -9.51 -20.84
C ASP A 138 0.64 -8.66 -20.49
N GLY A 139 0.84 -8.33 -19.20
CA GLY A 139 1.96 -7.54 -18.70
C GLY A 139 1.94 -6.07 -19.11
N ARG A 140 0.86 -5.57 -19.72
CA ARG A 140 0.73 -4.14 -20.02
C ARG A 140 0.58 -3.30 -18.76
N ALA A 141 0.68 -1.98 -18.92
CA ALA A 141 0.45 -1.06 -17.81
C ALA A 141 -1.02 -1.09 -17.35
N ILE A 142 -1.19 -1.02 -16.05
CA ILE A 142 -2.51 -0.91 -15.38
C ILE A 142 -3.00 0.53 -15.51
N THR A 143 -4.24 0.70 -15.92
CA THR A 143 -4.91 1.99 -16.08
C THR A 143 -6.11 2.11 -15.15
N ALA A 144 -6.70 3.31 -15.03
CA ALA A 144 -7.86 3.55 -14.20
C ALA A 144 -9.13 2.79 -14.65
N ASN A 145 -9.14 2.27 -15.88
CA ASN A 145 -10.27 1.53 -16.43
C ASN A 145 -10.12 0.00 -16.30
N ASP A 146 -8.99 -0.46 -15.78
CA ASP A 146 -8.76 -1.89 -15.60
C ASP A 146 -9.38 -2.40 -14.30
N TRP A 147 -10.08 -3.51 -14.39
CA TRP A 147 -10.59 -4.25 -13.26
C TRP A 147 -9.70 -5.45 -13.01
N MET A 148 -9.29 -5.64 -11.77
CA MET A 148 -8.50 -6.78 -11.35
C MET A 148 -9.24 -7.51 -10.26
N GLU A 149 -9.49 -8.79 -10.47
CA GLU A 149 -10.11 -9.67 -9.50
C GLU A 149 -9.02 -10.49 -8.80
N SER A 150 -9.17 -10.67 -7.50
CA SER A 150 -8.37 -11.61 -6.74
C SER A 150 -9.30 -12.54 -5.99
N GLU A 151 -9.00 -13.84 -6.02
CA GLU A 151 -9.74 -14.78 -5.20
C GLU A 151 -9.46 -14.49 -3.73
N LYS A 152 -10.53 -14.17 -3.01
CA LYS A 152 -10.48 -13.98 -1.58
C LYS A 152 -10.32 -15.33 -0.89
N ARG A 153 -9.09 -15.69 -0.56
CA ARG A 153 -8.81 -16.87 0.28
C ARG A 153 -8.76 -16.43 1.74
N PHE A 154 -9.93 -16.34 2.36
CA PHE A 154 -10.02 -16.32 3.82
C PHE A 154 -10.25 -17.76 4.29
N HIS A 155 -9.36 -18.24 5.11
CA HIS A 155 -9.56 -19.40 5.93
C HIS A 155 -9.89 -18.96 7.35
#